data_700e94b1b417421518c96ddad5015576
#
_entry.id   700e94b1b417421518c96ddad5015576
#
_cell.length_a   1.000
_cell.length_b   1.000
_cell.length_c   1.000
_cell.angle_alpha   90.00
_cell.angle_beta   90.00
_cell.angle_gamma   90.00
#
_symmetry.space_group_name_H-M   'P 1'
#
loop_
_entity.id
_entity.type
_entity.pdbx_description
1 polymer ?
#
loop_
_entity_poly.entity_id
_entity_poly.type
_entity_poly.pdbx_seq_one_letter_code
_entity_poly.pdbx_strand_id
1 'polypeptide(L)'
;MELLGGVADKVLALGRGEEAERILASYLKNLMETVRRAGVPPAVADKAVGYAVKLGAATNKGEWLDYAFEMYTLLHRPLPASVVDELFTVLRHVRGVSLPKLRAYVADLRSVSPGLSPADRFLAQRIEGLERLAASK
;
A
#
# COMPACT_ATOMS: atom_id res chain seq x y z
N MET A 1 2.03 -18.12 3.80
CA MET A 1 2.10 -16.68 4.15
C MET A 1 2.46 -16.44 5.60
N GLU A 2 1.82 -17.11 6.53
CA GLU A 2 2.08 -16.89 7.96
C GLU A 2 3.53 -17.18 8.37
N LEU A 3 4.11 -18.28 7.91
CA LEU A 3 5.51 -18.59 8.19
C LEU A 3 6.44 -17.53 7.61
N LEU A 4 6.19 -17.15 6.35
CA LEU A 4 6.96 -16.11 5.67
C LEU A 4 6.79 -14.76 6.36
N GLY A 5 5.54 -14.42 6.74
CA GLY A 5 5.25 -13.18 7.44
C GLY A 5 5.91 -13.09 8.80
N GLY A 6 5.97 -14.20 9.55
CA GLY A 6 6.66 -14.23 10.84
C GLY A 6 8.15 -13.96 10.73
N VAL A 7 8.81 -14.51 9.72
CA VAL A 7 10.22 -14.23 9.44
C VAL A 7 10.42 -12.79 9.01
N ALA A 8 9.57 -12.29 8.11
CA ALA A 8 9.66 -10.91 7.64
C ALA A 8 9.46 -9.90 8.77
N ASP A 9 8.52 -10.16 9.69
CA ASP A 9 8.26 -9.30 10.84
C ASP A 9 9.49 -9.18 11.73
N LYS A 10 10.18 -10.31 12.00
CA LYS A 10 11.41 -10.30 12.79
C LYS A 10 12.51 -9.52 12.12
N VAL A 11 12.70 -9.73 10.83
CA VAL A 11 13.75 -9.07 10.05
C VAL A 11 13.49 -7.57 9.98
N LEU A 12 12.25 -7.14 9.80
CA LEU A 12 11.88 -5.72 9.81
C LEU A 12 12.10 -5.10 11.19
N ALA A 13 11.76 -5.82 12.25
CA ALA A 13 11.97 -5.35 13.63
C ALA A 13 13.44 -5.13 13.94
N LEU A 14 14.32 -5.88 13.29
CA LEU A 14 15.78 -5.73 13.43
C LEU A 14 16.37 -4.64 12.53
N GLY A 15 15.54 -3.92 11.78
CA GLY A 15 15.99 -2.88 10.87
C GLY A 15 16.61 -3.37 9.58
N ARG A 16 16.41 -4.65 9.23
CA ARG A 16 16.98 -5.27 8.03
C ARG A 16 16.02 -5.24 6.86
N GLY A 17 15.75 -4.03 6.37
CA GLY A 17 14.76 -3.82 5.30
C GLY A 17 15.07 -4.56 4.00
N GLU A 18 16.33 -4.55 3.56
CA GLU A 18 16.71 -5.23 2.32
C GLU A 18 16.56 -6.75 2.41
N GLU A 19 16.85 -7.31 3.58
CA GLU A 19 16.66 -8.74 3.82
C GLU A 19 15.17 -9.09 3.81
N ALA A 20 14.32 -8.27 4.43
CA ALA A 20 12.88 -8.45 4.39
C ALA A 20 12.35 -8.34 2.96
N GLU A 21 12.90 -7.43 2.17
CA GLU A 21 12.53 -7.28 0.76
C GLU A 21 12.84 -8.57 -0.02
N ARG A 22 14.01 -9.15 0.19
CA ARG A 22 14.36 -10.41 -0.47
C ARG A 22 13.41 -11.55 -0.11
N ILE A 23 12.93 -11.57 1.13
CA ILE A 23 11.99 -12.59 1.60
C ILE A 23 10.62 -12.40 0.95
N LEU A 24 10.14 -11.18 0.85
CA LEU A 24 8.75 -10.88 0.47
C LEU A 24 8.53 -10.53 -0.99
N ALA A 25 9.56 -10.05 -1.71
CA ALA A 25 9.38 -9.44 -3.03
C ALA A 25 8.69 -10.37 -4.02
N SER A 26 9.13 -11.61 -4.12
CA SER A 26 8.56 -12.57 -5.06
C SER A 26 7.10 -12.86 -4.74
N TYR A 27 6.79 -13.07 -3.46
CA TYR A 27 5.42 -13.31 -3.03
C TYR A 27 4.50 -12.12 -3.38
N LEU A 28 4.95 -10.89 -3.06
CA LEU A 28 4.15 -9.70 -3.30
C LEU A 28 3.93 -9.45 -4.79
N LYS A 29 4.93 -9.67 -5.62
CA LYS A 29 4.81 -9.53 -7.08
C LYS A 29 3.85 -10.56 -7.66
N ASN A 30 3.93 -11.80 -7.21
CA ASN A 30 3.02 -12.86 -7.65
C ASN A 30 1.59 -12.57 -7.22
N LEU A 31 1.41 -12.03 -6.02
CA LEU A 31 0.08 -11.66 -5.53
C LEU A 31 -0.54 -10.56 -6.40
N MET A 32 0.24 -9.57 -6.81
CA MET A 32 -0.26 -8.52 -7.70
C MET A 32 -0.78 -9.11 -9.02
N GLU A 33 -0.06 -10.09 -9.59
CA GLU A 33 -0.51 -10.78 -10.80
C GLU A 33 -1.83 -11.53 -10.56
N THR A 34 -1.98 -12.15 -9.39
CA THR A 34 -3.22 -12.83 -9.01
C THR A 34 -4.38 -11.85 -8.89
N VAL A 35 -4.14 -10.68 -8.31
CA VAL A 35 -5.16 -9.62 -8.20
C VAL A 35 -5.64 -9.19 -9.57
N ARG A 36 -4.73 -9.02 -10.53
CA ARG A 36 -5.09 -8.63 -11.89
C ARG A 36 -5.96 -9.65 -12.59
N ARG A 37 -5.73 -10.94 -12.33
CA ARG A 37 -6.44 -12.02 -13.02
C ARG A 37 -7.74 -12.44 -12.34
N ALA A 38 -7.75 -12.52 -11.03
CA ALA A 38 -8.83 -13.18 -10.32
C ALA A 38 -9.26 -12.50 -9.01
N GLY A 39 -8.53 -11.49 -8.58
CA GLY A 39 -8.76 -10.88 -7.27
C GLY A 39 -8.21 -11.74 -6.15
N VAL A 40 -8.34 -11.25 -4.92
CA VAL A 40 -7.89 -11.93 -3.70
C VAL A 40 -8.83 -11.61 -2.55
N PRO A 41 -8.87 -12.44 -1.48
CA PRO A 41 -9.62 -12.08 -0.27
C PRO A 41 -9.13 -10.77 0.32
N PRO A 42 -10.03 -9.93 0.87
CA PRO A 42 -9.65 -8.65 1.46
C PRO A 42 -8.55 -8.73 2.52
N ALA A 43 -8.60 -9.73 3.39
CA ALA A 43 -7.59 -9.90 4.44
C ALA A 43 -6.19 -10.13 3.85
N VAL A 44 -6.08 -10.83 2.74
CA VAL A 44 -4.80 -11.08 2.06
C VAL A 44 -4.25 -9.80 1.47
N ALA A 45 -5.10 -9.02 0.80
CA ALA A 45 -4.69 -7.74 0.22
C ALA A 45 -4.26 -6.75 1.31
N ASP A 46 -5.02 -6.64 2.39
CA ASP A 46 -4.73 -5.73 3.49
C ASP A 46 -3.36 -6.04 4.11
N LYS A 47 -3.06 -7.33 4.32
CA LYS A 47 -1.77 -7.74 4.87
C LYS A 47 -0.62 -7.46 3.91
N ALA A 48 -0.83 -7.72 2.63
CA ALA A 48 0.18 -7.49 1.60
C ALA A 48 0.58 -6.01 1.50
N VAL A 49 -0.40 -5.09 1.50
CA VAL A 49 -0.07 -3.66 1.42
C VAL A 49 0.56 -3.15 2.71
N GLY A 50 0.21 -3.74 3.85
CA GLY A 50 0.90 -3.45 5.10
C GLY A 50 2.39 -3.76 5.02
N TYR A 51 2.75 -4.92 4.48
CA TYR A 51 4.16 -5.26 4.25
C TYR A 51 4.81 -4.36 3.22
N ALA A 52 4.12 -4.05 2.12
CA ALA A 52 4.67 -3.18 1.09
C ALA A 52 5.04 -1.80 1.66
N VAL A 53 4.17 -1.20 2.46
CA VAL A 53 4.44 0.11 3.07
C VAL A 53 5.64 0.01 4.02
N LYS A 54 5.74 -1.04 4.82
CA LYS A 54 6.88 -1.25 5.71
C LYS A 54 8.18 -1.43 4.93
N LEU A 55 8.15 -2.17 3.83
CA LEU A 55 9.30 -2.32 2.95
C LEU A 55 9.74 -1.00 2.34
N GLY A 56 8.77 -0.20 1.88
CA GLY A 56 9.05 1.13 1.35
C GLY A 56 9.75 2.01 2.36
N ALA A 57 9.27 2.01 3.60
CA ALA A 57 9.88 2.77 4.69
C ALA A 57 11.29 2.28 5.01
N ALA A 58 11.47 0.97 5.11
CA ALA A 58 12.74 0.36 5.53
C ALA A 58 13.83 0.44 4.46
N THR A 59 13.45 0.41 3.17
CA THR A 59 14.38 0.43 2.05
C THR A 59 14.48 1.79 1.35
N ASN A 60 13.63 2.74 1.72
CA ASN A 60 13.51 4.04 1.06
C ASN A 60 13.21 3.89 -0.45
N LYS A 61 12.35 2.93 -0.78
CA LYS A 61 11.94 2.66 -2.17
C LYS A 61 10.47 2.96 -2.36
N GLY A 62 10.16 4.08 -3.02
CA GLY A 62 8.79 4.49 -3.29
C GLY A 62 7.99 3.51 -4.11
N GLU A 63 8.65 2.64 -4.87
CA GLU A 63 7.97 1.62 -5.66
C GLU A 63 7.13 0.66 -4.81
N TRP A 64 7.48 0.45 -3.55
CA TRP A 64 6.67 -0.36 -2.65
C TRP A 64 5.40 0.36 -2.20
N LEU A 65 5.44 1.69 -2.08
CA LEU A 65 4.23 2.47 -1.85
C LEU A 65 3.34 2.47 -3.10
N ASP A 66 3.95 2.59 -4.28
CA ASP A 66 3.24 2.48 -5.56
C ASP A 66 2.50 1.16 -5.68
N TYR A 67 3.10 0.08 -5.19
CA TYR A 67 2.48 -1.25 -5.13
C TYR A 67 1.14 -1.20 -4.39
N ALA A 68 1.10 -0.54 -3.23
CA ALA A 68 -0.12 -0.41 -2.46
C ALA A 68 -1.20 0.37 -3.22
N PHE A 69 -0.84 1.48 -3.84
CA PHE A 69 -1.77 2.30 -4.61
C PHE A 69 -2.29 1.53 -5.82
N GLU A 70 -1.42 0.83 -6.53
CA GLU A 70 -1.80 0.05 -7.70
C GLU A 70 -2.75 -1.09 -7.35
N MET A 71 -2.44 -1.84 -6.31
CA MET A 71 -3.29 -2.95 -5.88
C MET A 71 -4.70 -2.46 -5.51
N TYR A 72 -4.80 -1.38 -4.73
CA TYR A 72 -6.10 -0.89 -4.27
C TYR A 72 -6.85 -0.09 -5.34
N THR A 73 -6.17 0.40 -6.37
CA THR A 73 -6.83 0.88 -7.58
C THR A 73 -7.55 -0.28 -8.28
N LEU A 74 -6.89 -1.42 -8.39
CA LEU A 74 -7.50 -2.62 -8.99
C LEU A 74 -8.68 -3.15 -8.18
N LEU A 75 -8.62 -3.01 -6.86
CA LEU A 75 -9.68 -3.49 -5.96
C LEU A 75 -10.82 -2.48 -5.79
N HIS A 76 -10.67 -1.25 -6.25
CA HIS A 76 -11.66 -0.18 -6.18
C HIS A 76 -12.16 0.11 -4.77
N ARG A 77 -11.24 0.16 -3.81
CA ARG A 77 -11.61 0.43 -2.42
C ARG A 77 -10.49 1.15 -1.67
N PRO A 78 -10.84 1.82 -0.54
CA PRO A 78 -9.83 2.49 0.29
C PRO A 78 -8.88 1.49 0.95
N LEU A 79 -7.63 1.92 1.08
CA LEU A 79 -6.65 1.22 1.91
C LEU A 79 -7.13 1.15 3.37
N PRO A 80 -6.71 0.12 4.13
CA PRO A 80 -7.04 0.04 5.55
C PRO A 80 -6.59 1.28 6.32
N ALA A 81 -7.34 1.66 7.36
CA ALA A 81 -7.06 2.84 8.15
C ALA A 81 -5.64 2.86 8.72
N SER A 82 -5.16 1.71 9.22
CA SER A 82 -3.81 1.58 9.76
C SER A 82 -2.73 1.85 8.71
N VAL A 83 -2.95 1.42 7.48
CA VAL A 83 -2.04 1.65 6.37
C VAL A 83 -2.04 3.12 5.97
N VAL A 84 -3.22 3.75 5.93
CA VAL A 84 -3.34 5.19 5.65
C VAL A 84 -2.57 6.01 6.69
N ASP A 85 -2.73 5.68 7.97
CA ASP A 85 -2.01 6.35 9.05
C ASP A 85 -0.49 6.25 8.88
N GLU A 86 0.00 5.05 8.56
CA GLU A 86 1.43 4.81 8.34
C GLU A 86 1.93 5.60 7.12
N LEU A 87 1.15 5.66 6.05
CA LEU A 87 1.50 6.40 4.85
C LEU A 87 1.68 7.90 5.10
N PHE A 88 0.88 8.50 5.98
CA PHE A 88 1.05 9.91 6.33
C PHE A 88 2.43 10.20 6.95
N THR A 89 3.01 9.23 7.65
CA THR A 89 4.36 9.34 8.18
C THR A 89 5.41 9.00 7.12
N VAL A 90 5.24 7.89 6.43
CA VAL A 90 6.23 7.31 5.52
C VAL A 90 6.44 8.15 4.27
N LEU A 91 5.38 8.73 3.71
CA LEU A 91 5.47 9.56 2.50
C LEU A 91 6.40 10.76 2.65
N ARG A 92 6.62 11.23 3.87
CA ARG A 92 7.51 12.36 4.13
C ARG A 92 8.97 12.02 3.90
N HIS A 93 9.33 10.75 3.98
CA HIS A 93 10.72 10.28 3.99
C HIS A 93 11.10 9.42 2.79
N VAL A 94 10.15 8.71 2.21
CA VAL A 94 10.41 7.77 1.13
C VAL A 94 10.50 8.51 -0.21
N ARG A 95 11.51 8.15 -1.02
CA ARG A 95 11.75 8.73 -2.33
C ARG A 95 11.24 7.81 -3.44
N GLY A 96 10.95 8.41 -4.58
CA GLY A 96 10.59 7.66 -5.78
C GLY A 96 9.13 7.21 -5.83
N VAL A 97 8.26 7.79 -5.01
CA VAL A 97 6.83 7.52 -5.09
C VAL A 97 6.25 8.13 -6.37
N SER A 98 5.44 7.36 -7.07
CA SER A 98 4.81 7.82 -8.31
C SER A 98 3.56 8.64 -8.00
N LEU A 99 3.64 9.94 -8.18
CA LEU A 99 2.47 10.81 -8.02
C LEU A 99 1.35 10.45 -9.01
N PRO A 100 1.64 10.13 -10.30
CA PRO A 100 0.60 9.67 -11.20
C PRO A 100 -0.19 8.45 -10.73
N LYS A 101 0.49 7.47 -10.13
CA LYS A 101 -0.20 6.27 -9.60
C LYS A 101 -1.10 6.61 -8.42
N LEU A 102 -0.64 7.48 -7.53
CA LEU A 102 -1.44 7.94 -6.41
C LEU A 102 -2.65 8.75 -6.91
N ARG A 103 -2.46 9.62 -7.89
CA ARG A 103 -3.56 10.38 -8.50
C ARG A 103 -4.59 9.48 -9.18
N ALA A 104 -4.12 8.43 -9.86
CA ALA A 104 -5.03 7.46 -10.48
C ALA A 104 -5.87 6.75 -9.43
N TYR A 105 -5.26 6.39 -8.31
CA TYR A 105 -5.96 5.76 -7.19
C TYR A 105 -7.02 6.69 -6.60
N VAL A 106 -6.66 7.95 -6.35
CA VAL A 106 -7.61 8.95 -5.82
C VAL A 106 -8.78 9.15 -6.79
N ALA A 107 -8.50 9.24 -8.08
CA ALA A 107 -9.54 9.37 -9.10
C ALA A 107 -10.48 8.17 -9.11
N ASP A 108 -9.93 6.96 -8.98
CA ASP A 108 -10.73 5.74 -8.90
C ASP A 108 -11.65 5.75 -7.67
N LEU A 109 -11.13 6.15 -6.51
CA LEU A 109 -11.94 6.24 -5.30
C LEU A 109 -13.08 7.26 -5.44
N ARG A 110 -12.83 8.39 -6.09
CA ARG A 110 -13.88 9.37 -6.37
C ARG A 110 -14.99 8.78 -7.21
N SER A 111 -14.63 7.97 -8.21
CA SER A 111 -15.61 7.36 -9.11
C SER A 111 -16.51 6.34 -8.40
N VAL A 112 -15.97 5.64 -7.40
CA VAL A 112 -16.73 4.62 -6.64
C VAL A 112 -17.34 5.16 -5.35
N SER A 113 -17.04 6.40 -4.99
CA SER A 113 -17.46 7.03 -3.73
C SER A 113 -18.96 6.90 -3.43
N PRO A 114 -19.89 7.09 -4.39
CA PRO A 114 -21.33 6.97 -4.11
C PRO A 114 -21.73 5.60 -3.55
N GLY A 115 -20.98 4.54 -3.89
CA GLY A 115 -21.27 3.19 -3.41
C GLY A 115 -20.57 2.81 -2.12
N LEU A 116 -19.71 3.69 -1.57
CA LEU A 116 -18.96 3.42 -0.37
C LEU A 116 -19.76 3.68 0.90
N SER A 117 -19.46 2.93 1.97
CA SER A 117 -19.99 3.23 3.30
C SER A 117 -19.49 4.59 3.80
N PRO A 118 -20.16 5.21 4.79
CA PRO A 118 -19.65 6.46 5.38
C PRO A 118 -18.22 6.34 5.92
N ALA A 119 -17.87 5.23 6.53
CA ALA A 119 -16.52 5.00 7.03
C ALA A 119 -15.50 4.95 5.88
N ASP A 120 -15.84 4.26 4.80
CA ASP A 120 -14.96 4.16 3.63
C ASP A 120 -14.83 5.48 2.90
N ARG A 121 -15.90 6.28 2.83
CA ARG A 121 -15.83 7.64 2.26
C ARG A 121 -14.89 8.52 3.07
N PHE A 122 -14.91 8.39 4.38
CA PHE A 122 -13.99 9.13 5.26
C PHE A 122 -12.54 8.72 4.98
N LEU A 123 -12.27 7.43 4.83
CA LEU A 123 -10.93 6.94 4.46
C LEU A 123 -10.51 7.47 3.09
N ALA A 124 -11.42 7.49 2.12
CA ALA A 124 -11.12 8.02 0.79
C ALA A 124 -10.72 9.50 0.86
N GLN A 125 -11.38 10.29 1.70
CA GLN A 125 -11.01 11.70 1.91
C GLN A 125 -9.62 11.83 2.53
N ARG A 126 -9.27 10.96 3.46
CA ARG A 126 -7.92 10.93 4.05
C ARG A 126 -6.88 10.58 3.00
N ILE A 127 -7.18 9.65 2.11
CA ILE A 127 -6.28 9.27 1.01
C ILE A 127 -6.06 10.44 0.05
N GLU A 128 -7.07 11.28 -0.18
CA GLU A 128 -6.86 12.53 -0.94
C GLU A 128 -5.82 13.44 -0.26
N GLY A 129 -5.78 13.42 1.06
CA GLY A 129 -4.75 14.14 1.82
C GLY A 129 -3.35 13.62 1.55
N LEU A 130 -3.20 12.32 1.30
CA LEU A 130 -1.90 11.74 0.91
C LEU A 130 -1.42 12.31 -0.43
N GLU A 131 -2.34 12.48 -1.38
CA GLU A 131 -2.01 13.08 -2.68
C GLU A 131 -1.46 14.50 -2.49
N ARG A 132 -2.13 15.29 -1.67
CA ARG A 132 -1.66 16.66 -1.37
C ARG A 132 -0.29 16.66 -0.71
N LEU A 133 -0.06 15.75 0.23
CA LEU A 133 1.22 15.60 0.91
C LEU A 133 2.32 15.22 -0.08
N ALA A 134 2.06 14.26 -0.95
CA ALA A 134 3.03 13.81 -1.96
C ALA A 134 3.32 14.91 -2.98
N ALA A 135 2.33 15.68 -3.37
CA ALA A 135 2.49 16.76 -4.35
C ALA A 135 3.28 17.95 -3.79
N SER A 136 3.33 18.10 -2.47
CA SER A 136 4.05 19.22 -1.84
C SER A 136 5.54 18.94 -1.60
N LYS A 137 6.03 17.76 -1.91
CA LYS A 137 7.44 17.37 -1.69
C LYS A 137 8.40 18.03 -2.67
#